data_b760381aaede6143aa0c6a4081192c3f
#
_entry.id   b760381aaede6143aa0c6a4081192c3f
#
_cell.length_a   1.000
_cell.length_b   1.000
_cell.length_c   1.000
_cell.angle_alpha   90.00
_cell.angle_beta   90.00
_cell.angle_gamma   90.00
#
_symmetry.space_group_name_H-M   'P 1'
#
loop_
_entity.id
_entity.type
_entity.pdbx_description
1 polymer ?
#
loop_
_entity_poly.entity_id
_entity_poly.type
_entity_poly.pdbx_seq_one_letter_code
_entity_poly.pdbx_strand_id
1 'polypeptide(L)'
;MENKNKCPVMHGAATSNSGGSTSNRDWWPNQLNLNILHQQDTKVDPMDEGFNYRQEFAKIDYKALKKDLNDLMTDSQEWWPADYGHYGPFFIRMTWHAAGTYRSTDGRGGGGTGAQRFAPLNSWPDNGNLDKARRLLWPIKQKYGKQISWADLLILAGNVAIESMGGKTFGFSGGRPDIWAPEEDIHWGLENEWLENNRYENNEVRESLNNPLGAVQMGLIYVNPQGPDGNPDPKASAHDIRTTFGRMAMNDYETVALVAGGHTFGKGHGAGPEESVGTEPEGATLEEMGFGWSSSFGSGMGSDTITSGFEGAWTANPTQWDNGYFDLLFRYEWELVDTPAGAKVWHAIDVKEEDMAPDAEDASKKVPTMMTTADMAMREDLSLIHI
;
A
#
# COMPACT_ATOMS: atom_id res chain seq x y z
N MET A 1 -23.09 -28.80 -31.52
CA MET A 1 -23.88 -28.71 -30.27
C MET A 1 -23.75 -27.33 -29.78
N GLU A 2 -24.76 -26.50 -29.94
CA GLU A 2 -24.74 -25.09 -29.51
C GLU A 2 -24.79 -25.00 -27.99
N ASN A 3 -23.91 -24.22 -27.46
CA ASN A 3 -23.77 -23.98 -26.03
C ASN A 3 -24.93 -23.07 -25.56
N LYS A 4 -25.98 -23.65 -24.98
CA LYS A 4 -27.22 -22.98 -24.58
C LYS A 4 -27.18 -22.23 -23.25
N ASN A 5 -26.01 -21.89 -22.71
CA ASN A 5 -25.89 -21.28 -21.41
C ASN A 5 -25.39 -19.80 -21.41
N LYS A 6 -25.72 -19.05 -22.46
CA LYS A 6 -25.48 -17.60 -22.42
C LYS A 6 -26.78 -16.90 -22.00
N CYS A 7 -26.78 -16.37 -20.77
CA CYS A 7 -27.84 -15.52 -20.28
C CYS A 7 -28.00 -14.30 -21.22
N PRO A 8 -29.21 -14.00 -21.75
CA PRO A 8 -29.42 -12.87 -22.67
C PRO A 8 -29.04 -11.48 -22.10
N VAL A 9 -28.96 -11.38 -20.79
CA VAL A 9 -28.60 -10.13 -20.09
C VAL A 9 -27.10 -9.82 -20.18
N MET A 10 -26.29 -10.81 -20.59
CA MET A 10 -24.82 -10.63 -20.72
C MET A 10 -24.40 -9.85 -22.00
N HIS A 11 -25.36 -9.44 -22.84
CA HIS A 11 -25.08 -8.65 -24.04
C HIS A 11 -25.49 -7.18 -23.95
N GLY A 12 -25.70 -6.66 -22.73
CA GLY A 12 -25.90 -5.23 -22.51
C GLY A 12 -24.61 -4.47 -22.78
N ALA A 13 -24.61 -3.79 -23.93
CA ALA A 13 -23.68 -2.74 -24.35
C ALA A 13 -22.21 -2.98 -23.90
N ALA A 14 -21.50 -3.80 -24.67
CA ALA A 14 -20.07 -3.62 -24.78
C ALA A 14 -19.87 -2.19 -25.32
N THR A 15 -19.64 -1.23 -24.46
CA THR A 15 -18.97 -0.01 -24.90
C THR A 15 -17.67 -0.52 -25.49
N SER A 16 -17.43 -0.13 -26.73
CA SER A 16 -16.27 -0.55 -27.51
C SER A 16 -14.99 -0.03 -26.87
N ASN A 17 -14.51 -0.72 -25.87
CA ASN A 17 -13.16 -0.52 -25.38
C ASN A 17 -12.22 -1.32 -26.27
N SER A 18 -11.55 -0.62 -27.15
CA SER A 18 -10.62 -1.14 -28.13
C SER A 18 -9.27 -1.51 -27.54
N GLY A 19 -9.25 -2.21 -26.42
CA GLY A 19 -7.99 -2.66 -25.89
C GLY A 19 -8.15 -3.31 -24.53
N GLY A 20 -8.53 -4.56 -24.45
CA GLY A 20 -8.32 -5.46 -23.32
C GLY A 20 -8.53 -4.93 -21.88
N SER A 21 -9.21 -3.80 -21.69
CA SER A 21 -9.46 -3.24 -20.37
C SER A 21 -10.49 -4.05 -19.60
N THR A 22 -10.23 -4.24 -18.31
CA THR A 22 -11.16 -4.89 -17.39
C THR A 22 -12.11 -3.85 -16.80
N SER A 23 -13.39 -4.15 -16.76
CA SER A 23 -14.40 -3.40 -16.02
C SER A 23 -14.57 -3.99 -14.61
N ASN A 24 -15.18 -3.25 -13.69
CA ASN A 24 -15.57 -3.82 -12.38
C ASN A 24 -16.31 -5.15 -12.50
N ARG A 25 -17.02 -5.37 -13.60
CA ARG A 25 -17.73 -6.59 -13.87
C ARG A 25 -16.81 -7.77 -14.16
N ASP A 26 -15.64 -7.54 -14.71
CA ASP A 26 -14.65 -8.57 -14.99
C ASP A 26 -13.90 -8.92 -13.69
N TRP A 27 -13.75 -7.98 -12.79
CA TRP A 27 -13.15 -8.17 -11.48
C TRP A 27 -14.09 -8.92 -10.50
N TRP A 28 -15.39 -8.61 -10.52
CA TRP A 28 -16.42 -9.24 -9.68
C TRP A 28 -17.56 -9.78 -10.53
N PRO A 29 -17.36 -10.88 -11.26
CA PRO A 29 -18.36 -11.39 -12.20
C PRO A 29 -19.67 -11.80 -11.53
N ASN A 30 -19.66 -12.04 -10.22
CA ASN A 30 -20.83 -12.45 -9.43
C ASN A 30 -21.50 -11.30 -8.69
N GLN A 31 -20.94 -10.10 -8.74
CA GLN A 31 -21.53 -8.93 -8.08
C GLN A 31 -22.63 -8.29 -8.92
N LEU A 32 -23.49 -7.54 -8.23
CA LEU A 32 -24.52 -6.74 -8.87
C LEU A 32 -23.88 -5.70 -9.79
N ASN A 33 -24.31 -5.64 -11.04
CA ASN A 33 -23.86 -4.61 -11.97
C ASN A 33 -24.49 -3.26 -11.61
N LEU A 34 -23.77 -2.45 -10.86
CA LEU A 34 -24.22 -1.11 -10.44
C LEU A 34 -24.18 -0.08 -11.57
N ASN A 35 -23.63 -0.38 -12.74
CA ASN A 35 -23.64 0.54 -13.89
C ASN A 35 -25.06 0.91 -14.30
N ILE A 36 -26.05 0.07 -13.99
CA ILE A 36 -27.45 0.40 -14.22
C ILE A 36 -27.90 1.66 -13.48
N LEU A 37 -27.30 1.97 -12.35
CA LEU A 37 -27.61 3.19 -11.57
C LEU A 37 -27.11 4.46 -12.28
N HIS A 38 -26.15 4.32 -13.19
CA HIS A 38 -25.55 5.40 -13.95
C HIS A 38 -26.03 5.47 -15.41
N GLN A 39 -27.00 4.65 -15.81
CA GLN A 39 -27.51 4.64 -17.20
C GLN A 39 -28.00 5.99 -17.70
N GLN A 40 -28.43 6.85 -16.82
CA GLN A 40 -28.97 8.17 -17.13
C GLN A 40 -28.01 9.29 -16.70
N ASP A 41 -26.93 8.95 -16.03
CA ASP A 41 -25.93 9.92 -15.56
C ASP A 41 -24.70 9.84 -16.47
N THR A 42 -24.53 10.88 -17.26
CA THR A 42 -23.35 11.04 -18.14
C THR A 42 -22.21 11.79 -17.43
N LYS A 43 -22.42 12.26 -16.20
CA LYS A 43 -21.46 13.06 -15.46
C LYS A 43 -20.93 12.31 -14.26
N VAL A 44 -19.86 11.57 -14.43
CA VAL A 44 -19.10 10.93 -13.32
C VAL A 44 -18.32 11.97 -12.53
N ASP A 45 -17.72 12.95 -13.20
CA ASP A 45 -17.01 14.05 -12.56
C ASP A 45 -18.02 15.03 -11.89
N PRO A 46 -18.00 15.18 -10.55
CA PRO A 46 -18.90 16.07 -9.82
C PRO A 46 -18.52 17.54 -9.94
N MET A 47 -17.43 17.87 -10.59
CA MET A 47 -16.98 19.25 -10.74
C MET A 47 -17.78 20.00 -11.79
N ASP A 48 -17.85 21.32 -11.62
CA ASP A 48 -18.54 22.20 -12.54
C ASP A 48 -17.86 22.20 -13.91
N GLU A 49 -18.65 22.45 -14.97
CA GLU A 49 -18.12 22.66 -16.30
C GLU A 49 -17.12 23.82 -16.30
N GLY A 50 -15.93 23.59 -16.81
CA GLY A 50 -14.84 24.58 -16.78
C GLY A 50 -14.01 24.61 -15.50
N PHE A 51 -14.28 23.72 -14.53
CA PHE A 51 -13.41 23.56 -13.37
C PHE A 51 -11.96 23.23 -13.80
N ASN A 52 -11.00 23.97 -13.24
CA ASN A 52 -9.57 23.74 -13.50
C ASN A 52 -8.84 23.57 -12.17
N TYR A 53 -8.51 22.34 -11.86
CA TYR A 53 -7.87 22.01 -10.60
C TYR A 53 -6.55 22.76 -10.37
N ARG A 54 -5.70 22.92 -11.40
CA ARG A 54 -4.42 23.63 -11.24
C ARG A 54 -4.61 25.10 -10.85
N GLN A 55 -5.69 25.73 -11.34
CA GLN A 55 -6.04 27.10 -10.95
C GLN A 55 -6.59 27.14 -9.53
N GLU A 56 -7.34 26.13 -9.11
CA GLU A 56 -7.83 26.04 -7.72
C GLU A 56 -6.70 25.75 -6.76
N PHE A 57 -5.80 24.82 -7.07
CA PHE A 57 -4.62 24.54 -6.27
C PHE A 57 -3.72 25.78 -6.09
N ALA A 58 -3.57 26.62 -7.10
CA ALA A 58 -2.78 27.86 -7.03
C ALA A 58 -3.31 28.89 -5.99
N LYS A 59 -4.56 28.73 -5.53
CA LYS A 59 -5.17 29.60 -4.50
C LYS A 59 -4.94 29.11 -3.07
N ILE A 60 -4.38 27.91 -2.91
CA ILE A 60 -4.23 27.28 -1.59
C ILE A 60 -3.18 27.98 -0.73
N ASP A 61 -3.45 28.15 0.55
CA ASP A 61 -2.40 28.48 1.50
C ASP A 61 -1.58 27.21 1.82
N TYR A 62 -0.53 27.01 1.04
CA TYR A 62 0.31 25.84 1.14
C TYR A 62 0.99 25.69 2.51
N LYS A 63 1.35 26.82 3.17
CA LYS A 63 1.96 26.79 4.49
C LYS A 63 0.95 26.35 5.55
N ALA A 64 -0.27 26.86 5.48
CA ALA A 64 -1.34 26.43 6.37
C ALA A 64 -1.67 24.96 6.16
N LEU A 65 -1.77 24.48 4.91
CA LEU A 65 -2.00 23.07 4.60
C LEU A 65 -0.89 22.16 5.18
N LYS A 66 0.38 22.52 4.99
CA LYS A 66 1.50 21.77 5.58
C LYS A 66 1.45 21.77 7.11
N LYS A 67 1.07 22.88 7.71
CA LYS A 67 0.90 22.96 9.17
C LYS A 67 -0.22 22.03 9.66
N ASP A 68 -1.38 22.05 9.03
CA ASP A 68 -2.48 21.17 9.40
C ASP A 68 -2.09 19.68 9.28
N LEU A 69 -1.39 19.32 8.21
CA LEU A 69 -0.87 17.96 8.05
C LEU A 69 0.16 17.61 9.13
N ASN A 70 1.06 18.54 9.47
CA ASN A 70 2.04 18.30 10.52
C ASN A 70 1.39 18.15 11.91
N ASP A 71 0.38 18.97 12.20
CA ASP A 71 -0.35 18.87 13.45
C ASP A 71 -1.07 17.51 13.57
N LEU A 72 -1.64 17.01 12.45
CA LEU A 72 -2.30 15.70 12.40
C LEU A 72 -1.34 14.53 12.72
N MET A 73 -0.04 14.65 12.42
CA MET A 73 0.91 13.54 12.62
C MET A 73 0.93 13.00 14.06
N THR A 74 0.70 13.86 15.05
CA THR A 74 0.73 13.50 16.47
C THR A 74 -0.62 13.65 17.17
N ASP A 75 -1.68 13.92 16.44
CA ASP A 75 -3.06 14.00 16.95
C ASP A 75 -3.73 12.62 16.90
N SER A 76 -3.32 11.73 17.80
CA SER A 76 -3.80 10.35 17.86
C SER A 76 -5.28 10.27 18.18
N GLN A 77 -6.04 9.57 17.34
CA GLN A 77 -7.49 9.42 17.46
C GLN A 77 -7.87 8.11 18.15
N GLU A 78 -8.82 8.14 19.08
CA GLU A 78 -9.28 6.94 19.80
C GLU A 78 -9.83 5.85 18.87
N TRP A 79 -10.45 6.24 17.76
CA TRP A 79 -11.03 5.29 16.80
C TRP A 79 -9.98 4.64 15.89
N TRP A 80 -8.76 5.15 15.83
CA TRP A 80 -7.60 4.60 15.14
C TRP A 80 -6.32 5.15 15.76
N PRO A 81 -5.84 4.57 16.85
CA PRO A 81 -4.66 5.05 17.57
C PRO A 81 -3.40 5.04 16.68
N ALA A 82 -2.55 6.05 16.88
CA ALA A 82 -1.27 6.13 16.19
C ALA A 82 -0.23 5.24 16.86
N ASP A 83 0.43 4.38 16.09
CA ASP A 83 1.60 3.63 16.57
C ASP A 83 2.67 4.60 17.06
N TYR A 84 3.25 4.33 18.21
CA TYR A 84 4.26 5.21 18.81
C TYR A 84 3.82 6.68 18.96
N GLY A 85 2.51 6.94 18.95
CA GLY A 85 1.94 8.28 19.02
C GLY A 85 2.15 9.13 17.75
N HIS A 86 2.48 8.53 16.60
CA HIS A 86 2.78 9.27 15.38
C HIS A 86 2.24 8.58 14.11
N TYR A 87 1.36 9.26 13.36
CA TYR A 87 0.80 8.72 12.11
C TYR A 87 1.76 8.75 10.90
N GLY A 88 2.93 9.37 11.03
CA GLY A 88 3.86 9.51 9.91
C GLY A 88 4.16 8.22 9.16
N PRO A 89 4.54 7.11 9.83
CA PRO A 89 4.77 5.84 9.17
C PRO A 89 3.55 5.34 8.38
N PHE A 90 2.36 5.50 8.93
CA PHE A 90 1.12 5.12 8.27
C PHE A 90 0.83 5.95 7.01
N PHE A 91 1.09 7.26 7.04
CA PHE A 91 0.96 8.10 5.86
C PHE A 91 2.06 7.85 4.83
N ILE A 92 3.29 7.51 5.24
CA ILE A 92 4.35 7.09 4.31
C ILE A 92 3.92 5.82 3.58
N ARG A 93 3.41 4.80 4.29
CA ARG A 93 2.87 3.59 3.68
C ARG A 93 1.75 3.91 2.70
N MET A 94 0.78 4.74 3.07
CA MET A 94 -0.31 5.16 2.18
C MET A 94 0.22 5.83 0.90
N THR A 95 1.18 6.73 1.03
CA THR A 95 1.77 7.44 -0.10
C THR A 95 2.55 6.51 -1.01
N TRP A 96 3.36 5.63 -0.43
CA TRP A 96 4.08 4.61 -1.18
C TRP A 96 3.11 3.70 -1.94
N HIS A 97 2.05 3.23 -1.30
CA HIS A 97 1.05 2.37 -1.92
C HIS A 97 0.18 3.10 -2.97
N ALA A 98 0.11 4.42 -2.94
CA ALA A 98 -0.44 5.20 -4.05
C ALA A 98 0.55 5.28 -5.22
N ALA A 99 1.84 5.48 -4.97
CA ALA A 99 2.87 5.65 -5.99
C ALA A 99 3.35 4.32 -6.58
N GLY A 100 3.50 3.29 -5.77
CA GLY A 100 4.10 2.00 -6.12
C GLY A 100 3.24 1.11 -7.03
N THR A 101 2.06 1.57 -7.43
CA THR A 101 1.25 0.93 -8.48
C THR A 101 1.74 1.28 -9.91
N TYR A 102 2.71 2.21 -10.03
CA TYR A 102 3.27 2.59 -11.32
C TYR A 102 3.98 1.42 -12.01
N ARG A 103 3.80 1.31 -13.30
CA ARG A 103 4.48 0.34 -14.15
C ARG A 103 4.97 0.96 -15.45
N SER A 104 6.24 0.75 -15.74
CA SER A 104 6.91 1.36 -16.90
C SER A 104 6.52 0.76 -18.24
N THR A 105 5.94 -0.46 -18.25
CA THR A 105 5.56 -1.16 -19.48
C THR A 105 4.45 -0.48 -20.28
N ASP A 106 3.48 0.12 -19.59
CA ASP A 106 2.37 0.85 -20.21
C ASP A 106 2.18 2.27 -19.63
N GLY A 107 3.00 2.67 -18.66
CA GLY A 107 2.94 3.98 -18.02
C GLY A 107 1.72 4.21 -17.13
N ARG A 108 1.00 3.14 -16.77
CA ARG A 108 -0.21 3.22 -15.94
C ARG A 108 0.13 3.09 -14.45
N GLY A 109 -0.86 3.34 -13.62
CA GLY A 109 -0.69 3.37 -12.17
C GLY A 109 -0.03 4.64 -11.65
N GLY A 110 0.49 4.56 -10.42
CA GLY A 110 1.13 5.67 -9.74
C GLY A 110 0.19 6.60 -8.99
N GLY A 111 0.76 7.56 -8.27
CA GLY A 111 0.04 8.47 -7.36
C GLY A 111 -0.63 9.67 -8.06
N GLY A 112 -0.73 9.67 -9.38
CA GLY A 112 -1.13 10.86 -10.16
C GLY A 112 -2.62 11.18 -10.17
N THR A 113 -3.49 10.25 -9.76
CA THR A 113 -4.95 10.35 -9.96
C THR A 113 -5.78 10.11 -8.69
N GLY A 114 -5.14 9.69 -7.59
CA GLY A 114 -5.83 9.31 -6.37
C GLY A 114 -6.63 8.01 -6.50
N ALA A 115 -6.23 7.13 -7.42
CA ALA A 115 -6.89 5.86 -7.73
C ALA A 115 -7.01 4.89 -6.55
N GLN A 116 -6.15 5.00 -5.54
CA GLN A 116 -6.20 4.18 -4.32
C GLN A 116 -7.56 4.18 -3.61
N ARG A 117 -8.41 5.17 -3.89
CA ARG A 117 -9.78 5.26 -3.33
C ARG A 117 -10.76 4.25 -3.94
N PHE A 118 -10.42 3.69 -5.08
CA PHE A 118 -11.33 2.90 -5.91
C PHE A 118 -10.84 1.46 -6.09
N ALA A 119 -11.81 0.61 -6.52
CA ALA A 119 -11.50 -0.74 -6.94
C ALA A 119 -10.51 -0.76 -8.14
N PRO A 120 -9.65 -1.79 -8.22
CA PRO A 120 -9.49 -2.85 -7.22
C PRO A 120 -8.50 -2.47 -6.10
N LEU A 121 -7.84 -1.30 -6.20
CA LEU A 121 -6.72 -0.93 -5.35
C LEU A 121 -7.09 -0.83 -3.86
N ASN A 122 -8.29 -0.31 -3.56
CA ASN A 122 -8.78 -0.19 -2.18
C ASN A 122 -9.04 -1.56 -1.52
N SER A 123 -9.16 -2.62 -2.31
CA SER A 123 -9.42 -3.99 -1.86
C SER A 123 -8.20 -4.90 -1.94
N TRP A 124 -7.06 -4.41 -2.38
CA TRP A 124 -5.83 -5.20 -2.33
C TRP A 124 -5.43 -5.50 -0.88
N PRO A 125 -5.05 -6.75 -0.55
CA PRO A 125 -4.60 -7.10 0.80
C PRO A 125 -3.49 -6.20 1.33
N ASP A 126 -2.55 -5.83 0.45
CA ASP A 126 -1.44 -4.93 0.79
C ASP A 126 -1.90 -3.48 1.09
N ASN A 127 -3.11 -3.12 0.69
CA ASN A 127 -3.75 -1.84 1.02
C ASN A 127 -4.67 -1.93 2.24
N GLY A 128 -4.59 -3.03 2.99
CA GLY A 128 -5.36 -3.20 4.22
C GLY A 128 -5.21 -2.01 5.16
N ASN A 129 -6.33 -1.52 5.67
CA ASN A 129 -6.44 -0.38 6.58
C ASN A 129 -6.04 1.01 6.02
N LEU A 130 -5.65 1.15 4.75
CA LEU A 130 -5.37 2.48 4.18
C LEU A 130 -6.63 3.34 3.98
N ASP A 131 -7.81 2.76 4.03
CA ASP A 131 -9.07 3.50 4.18
C ASP A 131 -9.07 4.35 5.46
N LYS A 132 -8.48 3.88 6.58
CA LYS A 132 -8.33 4.67 7.82
C LYS A 132 -7.35 5.83 7.63
N ALA A 133 -6.25 5.64 6.92
CA ALA A 133 -5.32 6.72 6.60
C ALA A 133 -6.04 7.84 5.81
N ARG A 134 -6.82 7.49 4.79
CA ARG A 134 -7.64 8.46 4.05
C ARG A 134 -8.70 9.10 4.92
N ARG A 135 -9.31 8.35 5.85
CA ARG A 135 -10.30 8.88 6.80
C ARG A 135 -9.67 9.88 7.78
N LEU A 136 -8.46 9.65 8.26
CA LEU A 136 -7.70 10.61 9.08
C LEU A 136 -7.43 11.93 8.32
N LEU A 137 -7.21 11.87 7.01
CA LEU A 137 -7.02 13.06 6.17
C LEU A 137 -8.33 13.80 5.83
N TRP A 138 -9.48 13.18 6.08
CA TRP A 138 -10.77 13.75 5.67
C TRP A 138 -11.06 15.16 6.23
N PRO A 139 -10.79 15.49 7.50
CA PRO A 139 -10.99 16.85 8.02
C PRO A 139 -10.17 17.90 7.25
N ILE A 140 -8.94 17.57 6.84
CA ILE A 140 -8.10 18.44 6.02
C ILE A 140 -8.70 18.57 4.62
N LYS A 141 -9.10 17.46 4.00
CA LYS A 141 -9.77 17.47 2.70
C LYS A 141 -11.04 18.33 2.71
N GLN A 142 -11.84 18.25 3.78
CA GLN A 142 -13.03 19.10 3.94
C GLN A 142 -12.66 20.58 4.08
N LYS A 143 -11.67 20.91 4.87
CA LYS A 143 -11.22 22.30 5.09
C LYS A 143 -10.78 22.99 3.80
N TYR A 144 -10.00 22.30 2.96
CA TYR A 144 -9.47 22.88 1.72
C TYR A 144 -10.35 22.59 0.49
N GLY A 145 -11.30 21.68 0.57
CA GLY A 145 -12.33 21.42 -0.44
C GLY A 145 -11.76 21.16 -1.84
N LYS A 146 -12.18 21.97 -2.80
CA LYS A 146 -11.76 21.86 -4.20
C LYS A 146 -10.32 22.30 -4.47
N GLN A 147 -9.68 22.99 -3.52
CA GLN A 147 -8.29 23.48 -3.68
C GLN A 147 -7.25 22.38 -3.55
N ILE A 148 -7.59 21.25 -2.94
CA ILE A 148 -6.70 20.09 -2.85
C ILE A 148 -7.39 18.84 -3.39
N SER A 149 -6.79 18.16 -4.36
CA SER A 149 -7.22 16.83 -4.81
C SER A 149 -6.81 15.75 -3.80
N TRP A 150 -7.44 14.60 -3.86
CA TRP A 150 -6.94 13.43 -3.14
C TRP A 150 -5.58 12.97 -3.66
N ALA A 151 -5.36 13.04 -4.98
CA ALA A 151 -4.07 12.73 -5.58
C ALA A 151 -2.93 13.53 -4.94
N ASP A 152 -3.10 14.86 -4.85
CA ASP A 152 -2.09 15.72 -4.24
C ASP A 152 -2.03 15.56 -2.72
N LEU A 153 -3.16 15.38 -2.04
CA LEU A 153 -3.20 15.23 -0.58
C LEU A 153 -2.50 13.96 -0.11
N LEU A 154 -2.71 12.82 -0.80
CA LEU A 154 -2.07 11.55 -0.47
C LEU A 154 -0.53 11.65 -0.58
N ILE A 155 -0.03 12.32 -1.62
CA ILE A 155 1.43 12.48 -1.82
C ILE A 155 2.01 13.51 -0.83
N LEU A 156 1.32 14.64 -0.62
CA LEU A 156 1.78 15.65 0.31
C LEU A 156 1.84 15.15 1.75
N ALA A 157 0.86 14.31 2.15
CA ALA A 157 0.85 13.70 3.48
C ALA A 157 2.12 12.87 3.74
N GLY A 158 2.60 12.10 2.76
CA GLY A 158 3.85 11.36 2.87
C GLY A 158 5.08 12.26 2.99
N ASN A 159 5.13 13.35 2.20
CA ASN A 159 6.23 14.32 2.31
C ASN A 159 6.27 14.96 3.71
N VAL A 160 5.13 15.43 4.20
CA VAL A 160 5.04 16.04 5.54
C VAL A 160 5.36 15.02 6.63
N ALA A 161 4.95 13.77 6.46
CA ALA A 161 5.28 12.68 7.38
C ALA A 161 6.80 12.49 7.51
N ILE A 162 7.51 12.37 6.38
CA ILE A 162 8.98 12.26 6.37
C ILE A 162 9.63 13.48 7.05
N GLU A 163 9.17 14.68 6.69
CA GLU A 163 9.71 15.94 7.26
C GLU A 163 9.46 16.05 8.77
N SER A 164 8.29 15.62 9.25
CA SER A 164 7.94 15.65 10.68
C SER A 164 8.79 14.71 11.54
N MET A 165 9.36 13.68 10.94
CA MET A 165 10.26 12.72 11.57
C MET A 165 11.76 13.00 11.29
N GLY A 166 12.07 14.18 10.77
CA GLY A 166 13.45 14.67 10.61
C GLY A 166 14.08 14.42 9.25
N GLY A 167 13.40 13.76 8.32
CA GLY A 167 13.86 13.57 6.94
C GLY A 167 13.73 14.86 6.12
N LYS A 168 14.44 14.91 4.99
CA LYS A 168 14.35 16.00 4.02
C LYS A 168 13.78 15.49 2.71
N THR A 169 12.68 16.08 2.26
CA THR A 169 12.11 15.78 0.95
C THR A 169 12.67 16.73 -0.12
N PHE A 170 12.60 16.30 -1.39
CA PHE A 170 13.00 17.17 -2.51
C PHE A 170 12.02 18.31 -2.79
N GLY A 171 10.85 18.30 -2.12
CA GLY A 171 9.78 19.25 -2.31
C GLY A 171 8.50 18.60 -2.84
N PHE A 172 7.53 19.45 -3.15
CA PHE A 172 6.22 19.03 -3.63
C PHE A 172 5.74 19.95 -4.76
N SER A 173 5.18 19.36 -5.78
CA SER A 173 4.48 20.07 -6.85
C SER A 173 3.05 19.53 -6.93
N GLY A 174 2.07 20.40 -6.71
CA GLY A 174 0.66 20.07 -6.85
C GLY A 174 0.15 20.25 -8.29
N GLY A 175 -1.08 19.84 -8.54
CA GLY A 175 -1.74 19.97 -9.83
C GLY A 175 -2.16 18.64 -10.44
N ARG A 176 -2.18 17.54 -9.67
CA ARG A 176 -2.70 16.23 -10.05
C ARG A 176 -4.22 16.22 -9.86
N PRO A 177 -5.02 16.20 -10.93
CA PRO A 177 -6.48 16.11 -10.79
C PRO A 177 -6.88 14.71 -10.30
N ASP A 178 -8.01 14.67 -9.58
CA ASP A 178 -8.62 13.41 -9.19
C ASP A 178 -9.33 12.72 -10.35
N ILE A 179 -9.33 11.37 -10.34
CA ILE A 179 -10.37 10.59 -11.01
C ILE A 179 -11.57 10.44 -10.09
N TRP A 180 -12.74 10.17 -10.67
CA TRP A 180 -14.02 10.09 -9.95
C TRP A 180 -14.73 8.74 -10.10
N ALA A 181 -14.04 7.80 -10.75
CA ALA A 181 -14.46 6.42 -10.91
C ALA A 181 -13.23 5.51 -11.01
N PRO A 182 -13.37 4.20 -10.82
CA PRO A 182 -12.33 3.24 -11.13
C PRO A 182 -11.82 3.41 -12.58
N GLU A 183 -10.53 3.21 -12.80
CA GLU A 183 -9.93 3.23 -14.14
C GLU A 183 -10.19 1.87 -14.81
N GLU A 184 -11.21 1.79 -15.66
CA GLU A 184 -11.65 0.55 -16.29
C GLU A 184 -10.69 0.04 -17.39
N ASP A 185 -9.79 0.87 -17.86
CA ASP A 185 -8.84 0.54 -18.93
C ASP A 185 -7.47 0.04 -18.40
N ILE A 186 -7.32 -0.11 -17.08
CA ILE A 186 -6.11 -0.68 -16.47
C ILE A 186 -6.34 -2.15 -16.15
N HIS A 187 -5.49 -3.02 -16.70
CA HIS A 187 -5.46 -4.43 -16.32
C HIS A 187 -4.54 -4.63 -15.11
N TRP A 188 -5.09 -5.12 -14.01
CA TRP A 188 -4.37 -5.40 -12.77
C TRP A 188 -4.11 -6.90 -12.53
N GLY A 189 -4.52 -7.76 -13.44
CA GLY A 189 -4.49 -9.22 -13.31
C GLY A 189 -5.82 -9.79 -12.79
N LEU A 190 -5.86 -11.09 -12.56
CA LEU A 190 -7.03 -11.81 -12.05
C LEU A 190 -7.09 -11.69 -10.52
N GLU A 191 -8.21 -11.25 -10.00
CA GLU A 191 -8.40 -10.95 -8.59
C GLU A 191 -8.60 -12.20 -7.72
N ASN A 192 -9.16 -13.25 -8.30
CA ASN A 192 -9.31 -14.55 -7.65
C ASN A 192 -7.97 -15.30 -7.46
N GLU A 193 -6.88 -14.74 -7.95
CA GLU A 193 -5.52 -15.27 -7.81
C GLU A 193 -4.63 -14.33 -6.96
N TRP A 194 -5.24 -13.57 -6.05
CA TRP A 194 -4.49 -12.70 -5.15
C TRP A 194 -3.56 -13.51 -4.25
N LEU A 195 -2.37 -12.94 -4.02
CA LEU A 195 -1.28 -13.54 -3.26
C LEU A 195 -0.74 -14.84 -3.87
N GLU A 196 -1.23 -15.26 -5.03
CA GLU A 196 -0.67 -16.38 -5.77
C GLU A 196 0.44 -15.95 -6.72
N ASN A 197 1.36 -16.86 -6.95
CA ASN A 197 2.60 -16.61 -7.69
C ASN A 197 2.46 -16.78 -9.22
N ASN A 198 1.25 -16.62 -9.74
CA ASN A 198 0.91 -16.87 -11.15
C ASN A 198 1.14 -15.67 -12.08
N ARG A 199 2.13 -14.83 -11.75
CA ARG A 199 2.41 -13.59 -12.50
C ARG A 199 3.60 -13.69 -13.43
N TYR A 200 4.38 -14.73 -13.31
CA TYR A 200 5.46 -15.03 -14.24
C TYR A 200 4.95 -15.76 -15.47
N GLU A 201 5.56 -15.51 -16.65
CA GLU A 201 5.29 -16.27 -17.86
C GLU A 201 5.65 -17.75 -17.69
N ASN A 202 6.66 -18.02 -16.85
CA ASN A 202 7.03 -19.35 -16.39
C ASN A 202 7.36 -19.28 -14.89
N ASN A 203 6.46 -19.81 -14.06
CA ASN A 203 6.61 -19.79 -12.61
C ASN A 203 7.79 -20.61 -12.08
N GLU A 204 8.26 -21.61 -12.84
CA GLU A 204 9.43 -22.41 -12.42
C GLU A 204 10.74 -21.65 -12.61
N VAL A 205 10.82 -20.85 -13.66
CA VAL A 205 12.04 -20.10 -14.02
C VAL A 205 12.01 -18.68 -13.45
N ARG A 206 10.83 -18.06 -13.31
CA ARG A 206 10.58 -16.73 -12.76
C ARG A 206 11.38 -15.60 -13.45
N GLU A 207 11.62 -15.70 -14.76
CA GLU A 207 12.44 -14.72 -15.48
C GLU A 207 11.65 -13.50 -15.95
N SER A 208 10.38 -13.66 -16.28
CA SER A 208 9.58 -12.60 -16.90
C SER A 208 8.15 -12.60 -16.39
N LEU A 209 7.70 -11.42 -15.93
CA LEU A 209 6.29 -11.20 -15.60
C LEU A 209 5.44 -11.07 -16.85
N ASN A 210 4.20 -11.57 -16.79
CA ASN A 210 3.18 -11.31 -17.80
C ASN A 210 3.00 -9.80 -18.02
N ASN A 211 2.99 -9.38 -19.27
CA ASN A 211 2.73 -7.98 -19.60
C ASN A 211 1.23 -7.66 -19.48
N PRO A 212 0.86 -6.49 -18.97
CA PRO A 212 1.69 -5.37 -18.48
C PRO A 212 1.93 -5.40 -16.96
N LEU A 213 1.77 -6.53 -16.28
CA LEU A 213 1.82 -6.59 -14.82
C LEU A 213 3.12 -6.03 -14.22
N GLY A 214 3.00 -5.31 -13.11
CA GLY A 214 4.12 -4.72 -12.39
C GLY A 214 4.51 -5.49 -11.13
N ALA A 215 3.61 -6.31 -10.58
CA ALA A 215 3.84 -7.04 -9.34
C ALA A 215 3.93 -8.56 -9.58
N VAL A 216 4.82 -9.23 -8.88
CA VAL A 216 4.99 -10.69 -8.94
C VAL A 216 3.79 -11.42 -8.33
N GLN A 217 3.10 -10.79 -7.40
CA GLN A 217 1.87 -11.28 -6.83
C GLN A 217 0.78 -10.21 -6.91
N MET A 218 -0.44 -10.62 -7.24
CA MET A 218 -1.58 -9.71 -7.25
C MET A 218 -1.89 -9.21 -5.85
N GLY A 219 -2.19 -7.91 -5.73
CA GLY A 219 -2.51 -7.28 -4.45
C GLY A 219 -1.30 -6.96 -3.56
N LEU A 220 -0.09 -7.32 -3.99
CA LEU A 220 1.16 -6.87 -3.39
C LEU A 220 1.81 -5.80 -4.26
N ILE A 221 2.07 -4.64 -3.69
CA ILE A 221 2.68 -3.50 -4.41
C ILE A 221 4.15 -3.76 -4.72
N TYR A 222 4.80 -4.58 -3.90
CA TYR A 222 6.21 -4.94 -4.05
C TYR A 222 6.38 -6.47 -4.11
N VAL A 223 6.80 -7.12 -3.04
CA VAL A 223 7.07 -8.56 -3.00
C VAL A 223 6.52 -9.17 -1.71
N ASN A 224 6.37 -10.50 -1.68
CA ASN A 224 6.00 -11.16 -0.44
C ASN A 224 7.10 -10.97 0.61
N PRO A 225 6.82 -10.33 1.76
CA PRO A 225 7.82 -10.07 2.79
C PRO A 225 8.39 -11.33 3.42
N GLN A 226 7.67 -12.45 3.34
CA GLN A 226 8.12 -13.76 3.82
C GLN A 226 9.01 -14.50 2.83
N GLY A 227 9.24 -13.95 1.64
CA GLY A 227 9.92 -14.56 0.51
C GLY A 227 8.96 -15.11 -0.56
N PRO A 228 9.46 -15.53 -1.73
CA PRO A 228 8.66 -16.08 -2.82
C PRO A 228 7.80 -17.26 -2.35
N ASP A 229 6.49 -17.18 -2.57
CA ASP A 229 5.52 -18.20 -2.11
C ASP A 229 5.52 -18.45 -0.59
N GLY A 230 5.94 -17.45 0.21
CA GLY A 230 6.14 -17.63 1.65
C GLY A 230 7.37 -18.48 2.02
N ASN A 231 8.24 -18.80 1.04
CA ASN A 231 9.50 -19.48 1.30
C ASN A 231 10.57 -18.47 1.72
N PRO A 232 11.16 -18.58 2.92
CA PRO A 232 12.05 -17.56 3.47
C PRO A 232 13.48 -17.65 2.92
N ASP A 233 13.61 -17.55 1.60
CA ASP A 233 14.88 -17.50 0.88
C ASP A 233 15.23 -16.07 0.47
N PRO A 234 16.21 -15.39 1.12
CA PRO A 234 16.59 -14.03 0.80
C PRO A 234 17.09 -13.83 -0.64
N LYS A 235 17.78 -14.84 -1.21
CA LYS A 235 18.30 -14.73 -2.58
C LYS A 235 17.20 -14.84 -3.62
N ALA A 236 16.24 -15.73 -3.41
CA ALA A 236 15.05 -15.83 -4.24
C ALA A 236 14.20 -14.54 -4.11
N SER A 237 14.09 -13.99 -2.91
CA SER A 237 13.43 -12.70 -2.68
C SER A 237 14.10 -11.55 -3.42
N ALA A 238 15.44 -11.52 -3.49
CA ALA A 238 16.18 -10.50 -4.24
C ALA A 238 15.84 -10.52 -5.74
N HIS A 239 15.58 -11.69 -6.31
CA HIS A 239 15.14 -11.81 -7.70
C HIS A 239 13.76 -11.16 -7.91
N ASP A 240 12.78 -11.49 -7.07
CA ASP A 240 11.43 -10.92 -7.13
C ASP A 240 11.45 -9.39 -6.90
N ILE A 241 12.28 -8.93 -5.96
CA ILE A 241 12.49 -7.50 -5.70
C ILE A 241 12.93 -6.79 -6.98
N ARG A 242 13.97 -7.27 -7.65
CA ARG A 242 14.46 -6.66 -8.91
C ARG A 242 13.41 -6.68 -10.00
N THR A 243 12.67 -7.77 -10.12
CA THR A 243 11.64 -7.91 -11.14
C THR A 243 10.52 -6.90 -10.91
N THR A 244 10.03 -6.79 -9.68
CA THR A 244 8.93 -5.87 -9.32
C THR A 244 9.37 -4.41 -9.39
N PHE A 245 10.47 -4.06 -8.72
CA PHE A 245 10.95 -2.67 -8.69
C PHE A 245 11.49 -2.21 -10.05
N GLY A 246 12.06 -3.11 -10.85
CA GLY A 246 12.44 -2.84 -12.23
C GLY A 246 11.23 -2.47 -13.11
N ARG A 247 10.05 -3.08 -12.87
CA ARG A 247 8.79 -2.69 -13.54
C ARG A 247 8.29 -1.31 -13.11
N MET A 248 8.71 -0.82 -11.95
CA MET A 248 8.48 0.55 -11.49
C MET A 248 9.54 1.54 -12.00
N ALA A 249 10.44 1.09 -12.88
CA ALA A 249 11.61 1.82 -13.41
C ALA A 249 12.69 2.13 -12.35
N MET A 250 12.79 1.33 -11.30
CA MET A 250 13.80 1.48 -10.25
C MET A 250 14.97 0.52 -10.45
N ASN A 251 16.18 1.02 -10.29
CA ASN A 251 17.40 0.21 -10.21
C ASN A 251 17.67 -0.27 -8.77
N ASP A 252 18.73 -1.08 -8.58
CA ASP A 252 19.08 -1.63 -7.27
C ASP A 252 19.35 -0.54 -6.23
N TYR A 253 20.03 0.56 -6.60
CA TYR A 253 20.30 1.67 -5.71
C TYR A 253 19.01 2.36 -5.22
N GLU A 254 18.12 2.66 -6.14
CA GLU A 254 16.83 3.29 -5.83
C GLU A 254 15.94 2.37 -5.00
N THR A 255 15.98 1.06 -5.28
CA THR A 255 15.25 0.04 -4.54
C THR A 255 15.73 -0.05 -3.08
N VAL A 256 17.05 -0.14 -2.86
CA VAL A 256 17.63 -0.18 -1.52
C VAL A 256 17.36 1.12 -0.76
N ALA A 257 17.50 2.27 -1.42
CA ALA A 257 17.21 3.57 -0.80
C ALA A 257 15.73 3.68 -0.37
N LEU A 258 14.81 3.16 -1.19
CA LEU A 258 13.39 3.15 -0.87
C LEU A 258 13.05 2.20 0.28
N VAL A 259 13.56 0.96 0.23
CA VAL A 259 13.29 -0.05 1.27
C VAL A 259 13.88 0.41 2.61
N ALA A 260 15.15 0.76 2.64
CA ALA A 260 15.81 1.21 3.86
C ALA A 260 15.22 2.53 4.40
N GLY A 261 14.89 3.47 3.49
CA GLY A 261 14.22 4.72 3.84
C GLY A 261 12.81 4.51 4.39
N GLY A 262 12.07 3.52 3.84
CA GLY A 262 10.74 3.16 4.32
C GLY A 262 10.79 2.44 5.67
N HIS A 263 11.64 1.41 5.78
CA HIS A 263 11.74 0.57 6.97
C HIS A 263 12.55 1.22 8.12
N THR A 264 13.12 2.41 7.96
CA THR A 264 13.56 3.21 9.11
C THR A 264 12.39 3.64 9.99
N PHE A 265 11.17 3.65 9.43
CA PHE A 265 9.94 4.09 10.10
C PHE A 265 8.98 2.94 10.38
N GLY A 266 8.20 3.10 11.46
CA GLY A 266 7.02 2.29 11.73
C GLY A 266 7.29 0.85 12.07
N LYS A 267 6.29 0.02 11.78
CA LYS A 267 6.27 -1.40 12.13
C LYS A 267 5.40 -2.21 11.18
N GLY A 268 5.61 -3.53 11.14
CA GLY A 268 4.63 -4.47 10.62
C GLY A 268 3.41 -4.58 11.55
N HIS A 269 2.24 -4.90 11.00
CA HIS A 269 1.01 -5.13 11.74
C HIS A 269 0.47 -6.51 11.43
N GLY A 270 0.07 -7.28 12.43
CA GLY A 270 -0.50 -8.58 12.20
C GLY A 270 -0.33 -9.57 13.35
N ALA A 271 -0.58 -9.16 14.60
CA ALA A 271 -0.46 -10.02 15.76
C ALA A 271 -1.49 -11.15 15.83
N GLY A 272 -2.61 -11.04 15.11
CA GLY A 272 -3.69 -12.01 15.10
C GLY A 272 -3.68 -12.96 13.90
N PRO A 273 -4.51 -14.01 13.92
CA PRO A 273 -4.62 -14.98 12.83
C PRO A 273 -5.38 -14.42 11.63
N GLU A 274 -5.04 -14.88 10.42
CA GLU A 274 -5.58 -14.37 9.16
C GLU A 274 -7.11 -14.47 9.07
N GLU A 275 -7.73 -15.49 9.64
CA GLU A 275 -9.17 -15.68 9.66
C GLU A 275 -9.95 -14.59 10.39
N SER A 276 -9.27 -13.71 11.12
CA SER A 276 -9.88 -12.56 11.79
C SER A 276 -10.02 -11.34 10.90
N VAL A 277 -9.40 -11.35 9.71
CA VAL A 277 -9.55 -10.28 8.72
C VAL A 277 -10.94 -10.37 8.10
N GLY A 278 -11.66 -9.25 8.09
CA GLY A 278 -12.95 -9.14 7.42
C GLY A 278 -12.80 -9.17 5.89
N THR A 279 -13.94 -9.28 5.22
CA THR A 279 -13.98 -9.23 3.75
C THR A 279 -13.37 -7.92 3.24
N GLU A 280 -12.66 -7.98 2.13
CA GLU A 280 -12.14 -6.78 1.48
C GLU A 280 -13.29 -5.82 1.10
N PRO A 281 -13.05 -4.49 1.03
CA PRO A 281 -14.11 -3.48 0.90
C PRO A 281 -15.06 -3.69 -0.28
N GLU A 282 -14.56 -4.12 -1.44
CA GLU A 282 -15.40 -4.31 -2.63
C GLU A 282 -16.16 -5.65 -2.63
N GLY A 283 -15.63 -6.66 -1.96
CA GLY A 283 -16.29 -7.96 -1.78
C GLY A 283 -17.24 -8.01 -0.59
N ALA A 284 -17.26 -6.98 0.25
CA ALA A 284 -18.13 -6.90 1.42
C ALA A 284 -19.61 -6.83 1.03
N THR A 285 -20.49 -7.18 1.97
CA THR A 285 -21.93 -7.04 1.77
C THR A 285 -22.31 -5.58 1.54
N LEU A 286 -23.48 -5.32 0.94
CA LEU A 286 -23.93 -3.95 0.64
C LEU A 286 -23.97 -3.07 1.90
N GLU A 287 -24.31 -3.66 3.04
CA GLU A 287 -24.37 -2.99 4.33
C GLU A 287 -22.98 -2.63 4.88
N GLU A 288 -21.94 -3.34 4.46
CA GLU A 288 -20.58 -3.22 5.00
C GLU A 288 -19.61 -2.52 4.06
N MET A 289 -19.90 -2.41 2.77
CA MET A 289 -18.99 -1.86 1.74
C MET A 289 -18.44 -0.45 2.10
N GLY A 290 -19.23 0.36 2.80
CA GLY A 290 -18.82 1.71 3.20
C GLY A 290 -17.93 1.78 4.43
N PHE A 291 -17.71 0.67 5.14
CA PHE A 291 -16.93 0.66 6.39
C PHE A 291 -15.45 0.36 6.17
N GLY A 292 -15.07 -0.14 4.99
CA GLY A 292 -13.69 -0.47 4.64
C GLY A 292 -13.20 -1.74 5.34
N TRP A 293 -11.89 -1.85 5.49
CA TRP A 293 -11.25 -2.98 6.14
C TRP A 293 -11.60 -3.11 7.61
N SER A 294 -11.76 -4.34 8.09
CA SER A 294 -12.08 -4.65 9.49
C SER A 294 -11.28 -5.85 9.99
N SER A 295 -11.11 -5.95 11.30
CA SER A 295 -10.56 -7.13 11.98
C SER A 295 -11.47 -7.47 13.16
N SER A 296 -11.72 -8.76 13.37
CA SER A 296 -12.45 -9.28 14.52
C SER A 296 -11.52 -9.69 15.67
N PHE A 297 -10.20 -9.56 15.50
CA PHE A 297 -9.21 -9.87 16.52
C PHE A 297 -9.10 -8.72 17.53
N GLY A 298 -9.22 -9.02 18.82
CA GLY A 298 -9.08 -8.05 19.90
C GLY A 298 -9.91 -6.77 19.69
N SER A 299 -9.23 -5.64 19.70
CA SER A 299 -9.86 -4.32 19.44
C SER A 299 -10.07 -4.02 17.94
N GLY A 300 -9.45 -4.78 17.05
CA GLY A 300 -9.38 -4.51 15.62
C GLY A 300 -8.50 -3.29 15.26
N MET A 301 -7.77 -2.74 16.21
CA MET A 301 -6.93 -1.54 16.07
C MET A 301 -5.54 -1.78 16.67
N GLY A 302 -4.57 -0.90 16.42
CA GLY A 302 -3.22 -1.02 16.96
C GLY A 302 -2.58 -2.35 16.55
N SER A 303 -2.02 -3.10 17.51
CA SER A 303 -1.45 -4.43 17.31
C SER A 303 -2.48 -5.51 16.94
N ASP A 304 -3.76 -5.25 17.17
CA ASP A 304 -4.86 -6.15 16.82
C ASP A 304 -5.30 -6.04 15.35
N THR A 305 -4.70 -5.15 14.56
CA THR A 305 -4.91 -5.11 13.11
C THR A 305 -4.17 -6.24 12.44
N ILE A 306 -4.77 -6.83 11.41
CA ILE A 306 -4.16 -7.91 10.66
C ILE A 306 -3.95 -7.45 9.22
N THR A 307 -2.68 -7.35 8.80
CA THR A 307 -2.30 -7.01 7.43
C THR A 307 -1.21 -7.92 6.89
N SER A 308 -0.15 -8.19 7.66
CA SER A 308 1.03 -8.93 7.21
C SER A 308 1.26 -10.25 7.94
N GLY A 309 0.59 -10.50 9.05
CA GLY A 309 0.80 -11.70 9.89
C GLY A 309 2.00 -11.62 10.82
N PHE A 310 2.76 -10.52 10.82
CA PHE A 310 3.85 -10.27 11.75
C PHE A 310 3.72 -8.90 12.41
N GLU A 311 4.27 -8.77 13.60
CA GLU A 311 4.18 -7.59 14.44
C GLU A 311 5.58 -7.16 14.86
N GLY A 312 5.92 -5.87 14.77
CA GLY A 312 7.19 -5.34 15.22
C GLY A 312 7.80 -4.26 14.34
N ALA A 313 8.74 -3.51 14.92
CA ALA A 313 9.49 -2.46 14.25
C ALA A 313 10.80 -3.00 13.66
N TRP A 314 11.28 -2.34 12.61
CA TRP A 314 12.59 -2.61 12.02
C TRP A 314 13.74 -1.94 12.78
N THR A 315 13.46 -0.84 13.49
CA THR A 315 14.48 -0.01 14.14
C THR A 315 14.11 0.34 15.58
N ALA A 316 15.10 0.75 16.35
CA ALA A 316 14.89 1.20 17.72
C ALA A 316 14.16 2.56 17.81
N ASN A 317 14.14 3.33 16.72
CA ASN A 317 13.54 4.67 16.65
C ASN A 317 12.50 4.76 15.51
N PRO A 318 11.35 4.08 15.59
CA PRO A 318 10.42 3.92 14.47
C PRO A 318 9.72 5.21 14.00
N THR A 319 9.95 6.33 14.67
CA THR A 319 9.41 7.65 14.29
C THR A 319 10.51 8.69 14.03
N GLN A 320 11.73 8.23 13.73
CA GLN A 320 12.85 9.11 13.45
C GLN A 320 13.57 8.70 12.17
N TRP A 321 13.95 9.68 11.35
CA TRP A 321 14.83 9.50 10.21
C TRP A 321 16.27 9.34 10.65
N ASP A 322 16.81 8.13 10.60
CA ASP A 322 18.19 7.78 10.92
C ASP A 322 18.71 6.59 10.13
N ASN A 323 19.90 6.10 10.41
CA ASN A 323 20.50 4.93 9.78
C ASN A 323 20.21 3.62 10.53
N GLY A 324 19.31 3.63 11.51
CA GLY A 324 19.03 2.49 12.38
C GLY A 324 18.71 1.21 11.63
N TYR A 325 18.04 1.29 10.47
CA TYR A 325 17.77 0.12 9.64
C TYR A 325 19.05 -0.61 9.21
N PHE A 326 20.00 0.08 8.60
CA PHE A 326 21.25 -0.54 8.18
C PHE A 326 22.13 -0.93 9.37
N ASP A 327 22.17 -0.09 10.41
CA ASP A 327 22.95 -0.38 11.61
C ASP A 327 22.53 -1.70 12.24
N LEU A 328 21.22 -1.98 12.34
CA LEU A 328 20.72 -3.23 12.90
C LEU A 328 20.86 -4.39 11.92
N LEU A 329 20.53 -4.21 10.64
CA LEU A 329 20.60 -5.25 9.63
C LEU A 329 22.01 -5.88 9.55
N PHE A 330 23.07 -5.07 9.67
CA PHE A 330 24.45 -5.53 9.54
C PHE A 330 25.16 -5.82 10.87
N ARG A 331 24.62 -5.32 12.00
CA ARG A 331 25.23 -5.52 13.31
C ARG A 331 24.98 -6.89 13.88
N TYR A 332 23.79 -7.44 13.65
CA TYR A 332 23.33 -8.67 14.28
C TYR A 332 23.36 -9.86 13.32
N GLU A 333 23.49 -11.06 13.89
CA GLU A 333 23.04 -12.29 13.22
C GLU A 333 21.54 -12.45 13.45
N TRP A 334 20.87 -13.08 12.50
CA TRP A 334 19.42 -13.18 12.46
C TRP A 334 18.97 -14.63 12.42
N GLU A 335 17.92 -14.95 13.15
CA GLU A 335 17.27 -16.27 13.11
C GLU A 335 15.83 -16.14 12.63
N LEU A 336 15.41 -17.12 11.84
CA LEU A 336 14.05 -17.20 11.33
C LEU A 336 13.13 -17.74 12.43
N VAL A 337 12.03 -17.04 12.68
CA VAL A 337 11.01 -17.43 13.67
C VAL A 337 9.62 -17.42 13.06
N ASP A 338 8.74 -18.27 13.57
CA ASP A 338 7.32 -18.23 13.25
C ASP A 338 6.60 -17.31 14.25
N THR A 339 5.78 -16.41 13.72
CA THR A 339 4.97 -15.52 14.56
C THR A 339 3.74 -16.25 15.12
N PRO A 340 3.10 -15.73 16.17
CA PRO A 340 1.83 -16.28 16.65
C PRO A 340 0.73 -16.33 15.59
N ALA A 341 0.79 -15.44 14.60
CA ALA A 341 -0.13 -15.41 13.46
C ALA A 341 0.27 -16.38 12.33
N GLY A 342 1.36 -17.14 12.48
CA GLY A 342 1.83 -18.12 11.52
C GLY A 342 2.71 -17.57 10.37
N ALA A 343 3.05 -16.28 10.38
CA ALA A 343 3.97 -15.70 9.42
C ALA A 343 5.44 -15.90 9.82
N LYS A 344 6.34 -15.79 8.86
CA LYS A 344 7.78 -15.93 9.06
C LYS A 344 8.47 -14.58 9.12
N VAL A 345 9.30 -14.39 10.16
CA VAL A 345 10.04 -13.14 10.40
C VAL A 345 11.44 -13.46 10.93
N TRP A 346 12.37 -12.54 10.77
CA TRP A 346 13.74 -12.70 11.26
C TRP A 346 13.93 -11.84 12.51
N HIS A 347 14.39 -12.47 13.61
CA HIS A 347 14.74 -11.79 14.86
C HIS A 347 16.26 -11.73 15.03
N ALA A 348 16.75 -10.62 15.58
CA ALA A 348 18.16 -10.47 15.92
C ALA A 348 18.53 -11.37 17.10
N ILE A 349 19.66 -12.08 16.99
CA ILE A 349 20.21 -12.91 18.05
C ILE A 349 20.96 -12.01 19.04
N ASP A 350 20.72 -12.21 20.34
CA ASP A 350 21.38 -11.46 21.44
C ASP A 350 21.29 -9.94 21.28
N VAL A 351 20.11 -9.44 20.87
CA VAL A 351 19.88 -8.00 20.69
C VAL A 351 20.06 -7.23 22.00
N LYS A 352 20.79 -6.12 21.95
CA LYS A 352 21.00 -5.26 23.10
C LYS A 352 19.76 -4.43 23.37
N GLU A 353 19.54 -4.08 24.64
CA GLU A 353 18.39 -3.27 25.06
C GLU A 353 18.32 -1.91 24.34
N GLU A 354 19.45 -1.29 24.02
CA GLU A 354 19.55 -0.02 23.31
C GLU A 354 19.05 -0.11 21.85
N ASP A 355 19.13 -1.31 21.27
CA ASP A 355 18.74 -1.62 19.89
C ASP A 355 17.32 -2.24 19.79
N MET A 356 16.64 -2.39 20.93
CA MET A 356 15.23 -2.81 20.95
C MET A 356 14.30 -1.63 20.69
N ALA A 357 13.21 -1.89 19.98
CA ALA A 357 12.16 -0.91 19.72
C ALA A 357 11.30 -0.65 20.98
N PRO A 358 10.70 0.53 21.12
CA PRO A 358 9.60 0.69 22.07
C PRO A 358 8.41 -0.18 21.62
N ASP A 359 7.59 -0.62 22.56
CA ASP A 359 6.28 -1.17 22.21
C ASP A 359 5.38 -0.06 21.63
N ALA A 360 4.57 -0.39 20.63
CA ALA A 360 3.80 0.61 19.89
C ALA A 360 2.70 1.29 20.72
N GLU A 361 2.19 0.59 21.73
CA GLU A 361 1.09 1.03 22.58
C GLU A 361 1.56 1.44 23.99
N ASP A 362 2.69 0.86 24.45
CA ASP A 362 3.26 1.11 25.78
C ASP A 362 4.76 1.42 25.68
N ALA A 363 5.07 2.70 25.48
CA ALA A 363 6.45 3.17 25.35
C ALA A 363 7.37 2.84 26.54
N SER A 364 6.84 2.39 27.68
CA SER A 364 7.63 1.94 28.82
C SER A 364 8.23 0.53 28.61
N LYS A 365 7.73 -0.22 27.64
CA LYS A 365 8.22 -1.55 27.29
C LYS A 365 9.15 -1.48 26.08
N LYS A 366 10.06 -2.45 26.02
CA LYS A 366 10.94 -2.68 24.88
C LYS A 366 10.63 -4.04 24.27
N VAL A 367 10.61 -4.07 22.93
CA VAL A 367 10.37 -5.28 22.15
C VAL A 367 11.51 -5.48 21.13
N PRO A 368 11.84 -6.72 20.76
CA PRO A 368 12.86 -6.97 19.74
C PRO A 368 12.49 -6.31 18.43
N THR A 369 13.50 -5.82 17.73
CA THR A 369 13.37 -5.41 16.31
C THR A 369 13.33 -6.64 15.42
N MET A 370 12.73 -6.50 14.24
CA MET A 370 12.57 -7.61 13.29
C MET A 370 12.99 -7.21 11.89
N MET A 371 13.31 -8.21 11.06
CA MET A 371 13.49 -8.07 9.61
C MET A 371 12.60 -9.05 8.87
N THR A 372 12.16 -8.68 7.69
CA THR A 372 11.48 -9.59 6.75
C THR A 372 12.50 -10.34 5.90
N THR A 373 12.07 -11.38 5.19
CA THR A 373 12.95 -12.05 4.21
C THR A 373 13.37 -11.10 3.09
N ALA A 374 12.50 -10.16 2.73
CA ALA A 374 12.84 -9.11 1.76
C ALA A 374 13.93 -8.16 2.29
N ASP A 375 13.97 -7.86 3.59
CA ASP A 375 15.05 -7.09 4.21
C ASP A 375 16.36 -7.88 4.23
N MET A 376 16.29 -9.17 4.54
CA MET A 376 17.48 -10.05 4.50
C MET A 376 18.08 -10.13 3.10
N ALA A 377 17.28 -9.97 2.04
CA ALA A 377 17.80 -9.88 0.67
C ALA A 377 18.74 -8.70 0.48
N MET A 378 18.53 -7.56 1.17
CA MET A 378 19.41 -6.38 1.13
C MET A 378 20.79 -6.67 1.73
N ARG A 379 20.87 -7.62 2.67
CA ARG A 379 22.11 -8.05 3.29
C ARG A 379 22.85 -9.15 2.50
N GLU A 380 22.12 -10.09 1.94
CA GLU A 380 22.70 -11.34 1.40
C GLU A 380 22.96 -11.32 -0.10
N ASP A 381 22.28 -10.45 -0.85
CA ASP A 381 22.54 -10.29 -2.27
C ASP A 381 23.70 -9.31 -2.51
N LEU A 382 24.76 -9.80 -3.20
CA LEU A 382 25.98 -9.02 -3.40
C LEU A 382 25.77 -7.69 -4.12
N SER A 383 24.85 -7.60 -5.04
CA SER A 383 24.59 -6.34 -5.75
C SER A 383 23.90 -5.32 -4.84
N LEU A 384 22.99 -5.80 -3.98
CA LEU A 384 22.27 -4.93 -3.05
C LEU A 384 23.15 -4.51 -1.88
N ILE A 385 23.96 -5.41 -1.32
CA ILE A 385 24.84 -5.10 -0.17
C ILE A 385 25.94 -4.09 -0.52
N HIS A 386 26.36 -4.01 -1.78
CA HIS A 386 27.42 -3.08 -2.21
C HIS A 386 26.92 -1.64 -2.43
N ILE A 387 25.64 -1.40 -2.32
CA ILE A 387 25.05 -0.07 -2.44
C ILE A 387 25.20 0.71 -1.15
#